data_07c0df44183c9a6086ae9ef834626ab6
#
_entry.id   07c0df44183c9a6086ae9ef834626ab6
#
_cell.length_a   1.000
_cell.length_b   1.000
_cell.length_c   1.000
_cell.angle_alpha   90.00
_cell.angle_beta   90.00
_cell.angle_gamma   90.00
#
_symmetry.space_group_name_H-M   'P 1'
#
loop_
_entity.id
_entity.type
_entity.pdbx_description
1 polymer ?
#
loop_
_entity_poly.entity_id
_entity_poly.type
_entity_poly.pdbx_seq_one_letter_code
_entity_poly.pdbx_strand_id
1 'polypeptide(L)' 'MKELDVVRLKSDFQGITAGTEGTIVLEYDGTAFEVEFFDKDGETTEVVTTPVDVIELTSE' A
#
# COMPACT_ATOMS: atom_id res chain seq x y z
N MET A 1 -5.42 -9.82 3.09
CA MET A 1 -4.43 -8.78 3.44
C MET A 1 -4.53 -8.47 4.91
N LYS A 2 -3.42 -8.29 5.55
CA LYS A 2 -3.38 -8.02 6.99
C LYS A 2 -2.18 -7.15 7.30
N GLU A 3 -2.09 -6.71 8.54
CA GLU A 3 -0.98 -5.88 8.99
C GLU A 3 0.34 -6.55 8.68
N LEU A 4 1.30 -5.74 8.26
CA LEU A 4 2.66 -6.12 7.91
C LEU A 4 2.80 -6.81 6.55
N ASP A 5 1.70 -7.05 5.86
CA ASP A 5 1.80 -7.53 4.48
C ASP A 5 2.36 -6.45 3.59
N VAL A 6 3.14 -6.85 2.60
CA VAL A 6 3.68 -5.92 1.60
C VAL A 6 2.76 -5.96 0.39
N VAL A 7 2.37 -4.76 -0.06
CA VAL A 7 1.43 -4.61 -1.16
C VAL A 7 2.02 -3.70 -2.22
N ARG A 8 1.38 -3.68 -3.38
CA ARG A 8 1.79 -2.83 -4.50
C ARG A 8 0.55 -2.18 -5.08
N LEU A 9 0.68 -0.90 -5.47
CA LEU A 9 -0.42 -0.21 -6.13
C LEU A 9 -0.62 -0.80 -7.53
N LYS A 10 -1.88 -1.10 -7.86
CA LYS A 10 -2.24 -1.59 -9.19
C LYS A 10 -2.42 -0.43 -10.16
N SER A 11 -2.70 0.75 -9.65
CA SER A 11 -2.91 1.95 -10.47
C SER A 11 -2.44 3.16 -9.68
N ASP A 12 -2.22 4.27 -10.38
CA ASP A 12 -1.86 5.52 -9.71
C ASP A 12 -2.92 5.87 -8.69
N PHE A 13 -2.49 6.38 -7.53
CA PHE A 13 -3.43 6.69 -6.46
C PHE A 13 -2.89 7.85 -5.65
N GLN A 14 -3.63 8.95 -5.63
CA GLN A 14 -3.31 10.15 -4.85
C GLN A 14 -1.87 10.62 -5.06
N GLY A 15 -1.46 10.65 -6.32
CA GLY A 15 -0.12 11.12 -6.67
C GLY A 15 0.97 10.08 -6.53
N ILE A 16 0.63 8.88 -6.08
CA ILE A 16 1.60 7.79 -5.96
C ILE A 16 1.48 6.92 -7.20
N THR A 17 2.60 6.64 -7.80
CA THR A 17 2.65 5.93 -9.09
C THR A 17 2.32 4.46 -8.93
N ALA A 18 1.59 3.91 -9.91
CA ALA A 18 1.33 2.47 -9.96
C ALA A 18 2.65 1.71 -9.87
N GLY A 19 2.64 0.59 -9.16
CA GLY A 19 3.83 -0.22 -8.94
C GLY A 19 4.58 0.13 -7.66
N THR A 20 4.23 1.24 -7.02
CA THR A 20 4.86 1.60 -5.74
C THR A 20 4.44 0.60 -4.67
N GLU A 21 5.41 0.16 -3.87
CA GLU A 21 5.16 -0.81 -2.82
C GLU A 21 5.03 -0.13 -1.47
N GLY A 22 4.34 -0.81 -0.58
CA GLY A 22 4.17 -0.34 0.77
C GLY A 22 3.84 -1.47 1.71
N THR A 23 3.80 -1.14 3.00
CA THR A 23 3.48 -2.10 4.05
C THR A 23 2.18 -1.69 4.72
N ILE A 24 1.28 -2.64 4.91
CA ILE A 24 0.05 -2.37 5.63
C ILE A 24 0.38 -2.18 7.10
N VAL A 25 0.04 -1.01 7.65
CA VAL A 25 0.31 -0.71 9.04
C VAL A 25 -0.96 -0.71 9.89
N LEU A 26 -2.13 -0.65 9.26
CA LEU A 26 -3.40 -0.71 9.99
C LEU A 26 -4.47 -1.19 9.03
N GLU A 27 -5.31 -2.09 9.52
CA GLU A 27 -6.43 -2.59 8.75
C GLU A 27 -7.73 -2.04 9.37
N TYR A 28 -8.63 -1.52 8.52
CA TYR A 28 -9.91 -1.05 9.00
C TYR A 28 -10.90 -2.21 9.01
N ASP A 29 -11.67 -2.39 7.97
CA ASP A 29 -12.69 -3.43 8.00
C ASP A 29 -12.57 -4.38 6.81
N GLY A 30 -11.37 -4.50 6.27
CA GLY A 30 -11.14 -5.37 5.13
C GLY A 30 -11.35 -4.67 3.80
N THR A 31 -11.85 -3.44 3.80
CA THR A 31 -12.07 -2.68 2.57
C THR A 31 -11.07 -1.57 2.38
N ALA A 32 -10.38 -1.17 3.44
CA ALA A 32 -9.38 -0.11 3.36
C ALA A 32 -8.28 -0.36 4.38
N PHE A 33 -7.09 0.13 4.06
CA PHE A 33 -5.91 -0.06 4.88
C PHE A 33 -5.11 1.22 4.96
N GLU A 34 -4.43 1.44 6.09
CA GLU A 34 -3.37 2.43 6.12
C GLU A 34 -2.13 1.76 5.57
N VAL A 35 -1.57 2.31 4.51
CA VAL A 35 -0.40 1.74 3.86
C VAL A 35 0.73 2.74 3.93
N GLU A 36 1.86 2.28 4.44
CA GLU A 36 3.08 3.09 4.48
C GLU A 36 3.85 2.80 3.21
N PHE A 37 3.76 3.73 2.24
CA PHE A 37 4.43 3.57 0.96
C PHE A 37 5.90 3.99 1.08
N PHE A 38 6.75 3.32 0.31
CA PHE A 38 8.17 3.67 0.30
C PHE A 38 8.64 3.73 -1.15
N ASP A 39 9.69 4.52 -1.36
CA ASP A 39 10.24 4.69 -2.69
C ASP A 39 11.23 3.56 -2.99
N LYS A 40 11.86 3.64 -4.16
CA LYS A 40 12.76 2.58 -4.59
C LYS A 40 14.02 2.48 -3.73
N ASP A 41 14.30 3.50 -2.95
CA ASP A 41 15.42 3.49 -2.02
C ASP A 41 15.02 2.93 -0.66
N GLY A 42 13.75 2.58 -0.48
CA GLY A 42 13.26 2.01 0.76
C GLY A 42 12.86 3.05 1.79
N GLU A 43 12.81 4.32 1.41
CA GLU A 43 12.42 5.37 2.34
C GLU A 43 10.92 5.59 2.29
N THR A 44 10.32 5.78 3.46
CA THR A 44 8.89 6.04 3.56
C THR A 44 8.57 7.40 2.95
N THR A 45 7.65 7.42 2.01
CA THR A 45 7.22 8.66 1.40
C THR A 45 5.97 9.20 2.08
N GLU A 46 5.01 8.34 2.39
CA GLU A 46 3.80 8.79 3.08
C GLU A 46 2.98 7.60 3.53
N VAL A 47 2.09 7.84 4.48
CA VAL A 47 1.12 6.86 4.94
C VAL A 47 -0.24 7.33 4.47
N VAL A 48 -0.95 6.49 3.73
CA VAL A 48 -2.18 6.87 3.05
C VAL A 48 -3.25 5.82 3.29
N THR A 49 -4.47 6.28 3.56
CA THR A 49 -5.63 5.38 3.62
C THR A 49 -5.93 4.92 2.20
N THR A 50 -5.83 3.63 1.96
CA THR A 50 -5.85 3.07 0.62
C THR A 50 -6.94 2.01 0.51
N PRO A 51 -7.84 2.13 -0.48
CA PRO A 51 -8.87 1.10 -0.68
C PRO A 51 -8.23 -0.20 -1.16
N VAL A 52 -8.83 -1.31 -0.77
CA VAL A 52 -8.32 -2.63 -1.16
C VAL A 52 -8.31 -2.80 -2.68
N ASP A 53 -9.21 -2.11 -3.38
CA ASP A 53 -9.35 -2.29 -4.82
C ASP A 53 -8.14 -1.84 -5.62
N VAL A 54 -7.29 -0.97 -5.06
CA VAL A 54 -6.16 -0.43 -5.82
C VAL A 54 -4.83 -1.04 -5.44
N ILE A 55 -4.83 -2.02 -4.54
CA ILE A 55 -3.59 -2.67 -4.11
C ILE A 55 -3.68 -4.16 -4.29
N GLU A 56 -2.52 -4.81 -4.36
CA GLU A 56 -2.43 -6.25 -4.44
C GLU A 56 -1.23 -6.70 -3.63
N LEU A 57 -1.28 -7.94 -3.14
CA LEU A 57 -0.14 -8.51 -2.43
C LEU A 57 1.03 -8.70 -3.39
N THR A 58 2.23 -8.43 -2.93
CA THR A 58 3.42 -8.58 -3.77
C THR A 58 4.00 -9.97 -3.67
N SER A 59 3.79 -10.63 -2.54
CA SER A 59 4.36 -11.97 -2.33
C SER A 59 3.31 -13.00 -2.64
N GLU A 60 3.74 -14.12 -2.99
CA GLU A 60 2.87 -15.27 -3.16
C GLU A 60 3.44 -16.48 -2.53
#